data_77259b8560920e45ad3f5f36e1916186
#
_entry.id   77259b8560920e45ad3f5f36e1916186
#
_cell.length_a   1.000
_cell.length_b   1.000
_cell.length_c   1.000
_cell.angle_alpha   90.00
_cell.angle_beta   90.00
_cell.angle_gamma   90.00
#
_symmetry.space_group_name_H-M   'P 1'
#
loop_
_entity.id
_entity.type
_entity.pdbx_description
1 polymer ?
#
loop_
_entity_poly.entity_id
_entity_poly.type
_entity_poly.pdbx_seq_one_letter_code
_entity_poly.pdbx_strand_id
1 'polypeptide(L)'
;YFLYNKNKEYFWVLLLFFLFTGLAIQVYTNVRPFEPRERDYSVVGSFYVFSIIIGLGSYHISKTFEKIKAKGTTVLSFISCLLLVPVNLAMNNWDDHDRSNRDTAYAMAVNYLESCDKNAILFTIGDNDTFPLWYAQEIEGIRTDVRVVNTSLLSTDWYINQMKRKAYESEPIPSSLKPEKYRHGTRDYIIKEEISKDTVDVDVFLDFITQDEKDYKYGEILKRQGYDVAGLRSQDYNANFLPTENIRIPVNIENIKKNSIVSEKYFDLIEEEIFIKIKSQALYKNRLIMLDIIANNNWERPIYFTGGAFGDEDYLWMKDFLQLDGMCYKLVPIKTPVDKSNPYEMGMIDSEKMLTIVNKWNWGVANKEDIYLDVESRKNSITYRSNISRLVNQLIDENNFLEAKKITDECMKNLPTNKYGYYTLLEPFINSY
;
A
#
# COMPACT_ATOMS: atom_id res chain seq x y z
N TYR A 1 -10.91 42.88 14.59
CA TYR A 1 -11.15 44.20 15.13
C TYR A 1 -12.04 44.17 16.39
N PHE A 2 -13.22 43.53 16.32
CA PHE A 2 -14.14 43.45 17.47
C PHE A 2 -13.49 42.79 18.68
N LEU A 3 -12.92 41.60 18.53
CA LEU A 3 -12.28 40.86 19.61
C LEU A 3 -11.06 41.59 20.17
N TYR A 4 -10.22 42.16 19.31
CA TYR A 4 -9.06 42.96 19.73
C TYR A 4 -9.43 44.14 20.62
N ASN A 5 -10.54 44.83 20.30
CA ASN A 5 -11.02 45.96 21.11
C ASN A 5 -11.75 45.53 22.39
N LYS A 6 -12.29 44.30 22.44
CA LYS A 6 -13.02 43.79 23.61
C LYS A 6 -12.12 43.04 24.58
N ASN A 7 -11.24 42.21 24.06
CA ASN A 7 -10.33 41.41 24.87
C ASN A 7 -9.10 41.03 24.03
N LYS A 8 -8.00 41.74 24.28
CA LYS A 8 -6.73 41.56 23.55
C LYS A 8 -6.10 40.18 23.81
N GLU A 9 -6.29 39.62 25.00
CA GLU A 9 -5.71 38.31 25.36
C GLU A 9 -6.35 37.20 24.49
N TYR A 10 -7.69 37.17 24.45
CA TYR A 10 -8.38 36.19 23.60
C TYR A 10 -8.11 36.39 22.10
N PHE A 11 -7.93 37.64 21.65
CA PHE A 11 -7.53 37.91 20.27
C PHE A 11 -6.17 37.27 19.96
N TRP A 12 -5.15 37.47 20.80
CA TRP A 12 -3.85 36.91 20.59
C TRP A 12 -3.84 35.39 20.71
N VAL A 13 -4.58 34.80 21.64
CA VAL A 13 -4.72 33.35 21.76
C VAL A 13 -5.29 32.74 20.47
N LEU A 14 -6.40 33.29 19.96
CA LEU A 14 -7.00 32.77 18.72
C LEU A 14 -6.09 33.01 17.51
N LEU A 15 -5.45 34.17 17.40
CA LEU A 15 -4.54 34.46 16.30
C LEU A 15 -3.33 33.53 16.31
N LEU A 16 -2.70 33.35 17.44
CA LEU A 16 -1.57 32.43 17.56
C LEU A 16 -1.99 31.00 17.30
N PHE A 17 -3.13 30.55 17.82
CA PHE A 17 -3.64 29.24 17.55
C PHE A 17 -3.88 29.04 16.05
N PHE A 18 -4.54 29.97 15.37
CA PHE A 18 -4.72 29.94 13.93
C PHE A 18 -3.41 29.83 13.16
N LEU A 19 -2.42 30.66 13.50
CA LEU A 19 -1.13 30.70 12.82
C LEU A 19 -0.32 29.43 13.08
N PHE A 20 -0.25 28.98 14.33
CA PHE A 20 0.57 27.82 14.69
C PHE A 20 -0.02 26.49 14.20
N THR A 21 -1.34 26.32 14.24
CA THR A 21 -2.00 25.11 13.72
C THR A 21 -2.29 25.15 12.22
N GLY A 22 -2.00 26.25 11.56
CA GLY A 22 -2.12 26.45 10.12
C GLY A 22 -0.74 26.61 9.46
N LEU A 23 -0.33 27.86 9.27
CA LEU A 23 0.90 28.18 8.53
C LEU A 23 2.16 27.55 9.13
N ALA A 24 2.30 27.57 10.45
CA ALA A 24 3.49 26.99 11.08
C ALA A 24 3.56 25.47 10.90
N ILE A 25 2.44 24.75 10.97
CA ILE A 25 2.40 23.32 10.67
C ILE A 25 2.78 23.05 9.22
N GLN A 26 2.27 23.81 8.25
CA GLN A 26 2.65 23.65 6.85
C GLN A 26 4.15 23.82 6.62
N VAL A 27 4.75 24.83 7.25
CA VAL A 27 6.21 25.04 7.20
C VAL A 27 6.96 23.89 7.90
N TYR A 28 6.47 23.44 9.06
CA TYR A 28 7.12 22.38 9.84
C TYR A 28 7.06 21.03 9.14
N THR A 29 5.90 20.64 8.59
CA THR A 29 5.71 19.35 7.90
C THR A 29 6.40 19.32 6.55
N ASN A 30 6.62 20.50 5.93
CA ASN A 30 7.29 20.64 4.65
C ASN A 30 6.82 19.56 3.65
N VAL A 31 5.50 19.48 3.43
CA VAL A 31 4.86 18.45 2.60
C VAL A 31 5.52 18.43 1.23
N ARG A 32 5.93 17.24 0.80
CA ARG A 32 6.60 17.08 -0.50
C ARG A 32 5.61 17.31 -1.63
N PRO A 33 6.03 17.98 -2.73
CA PRO A 33 5.20 18.05 -3.93
C PRO A 33 4.86 16.64 -4.43
N PHE A 34 3.68 16.47 -4.99
CA PHE A 34 3.20 15.20 -5.55
C PHE A 34 2.96 14.07 -4.54
N GLU A 35 2.67 14.41 -3.28
CA GLU A 35 2.12 13.40 -2.36
C GLU A 35 0.80 12.82 -2.92
N PRO A 36 0.51 11.54 -2.65
CA PRO A 36 -0.66 10.86 -3.24
C PRO A 36 -2.00 11.42 -2.75
N ARG A 37 -2.03 12.19 -1.65
CA ARG A 37 -3.24 12.83 -1.13
C ARG A 37 -2.93 14.12 -0.38
N GLU A 38 -3.90 15.02 -0.35
CA GLU A 38 -3.88 16.21 0.51
C GLU A 38 -3.99 15.82 2.00
N ARG A 39 -3.28 16.56 2.86
CA ARG A 39 -3.25 16.30 4.31
C ARG A 39 -3.96 17.41 5.10
N ASP A 40 -5.16 17.77 4.67
CA ASP A 40 -5.96 18.85 5.27
C ASP A 40 -6.20 18.66 6.77
N TYR A 41 -6.28 17.41 7.21
CA TYR A 41 -6.42 17.09 8.63
C TYR A 41 -5.25 17.62 9.50
N SER A 42 -4.08 17.88 8.93
CA SER A 42 -2.96 18.44 9.66
C SER A 42 -3.18 19.90 10.08
N VAL A 43 -4.05 20.61 9.37
CA VAL A 43 -4.40 22.03 9.62
C VAL A 43 -5.81 22.21 10.15
N VAL A 44 -6.48 21.14 10.56
CA VAL A 44 -7.87 21.18 11.08
C VAL A 44 -8.04 22.13 12.26
N GLY A 45 -7.01 22.28 13.10
CA GLY A 45 -7.03 23.26 14.20
C GLY A 45 -7.19 24.70 13.71
N SER A 46 -6.54 25.06 12.61
CA SER A 46 -6.68 26.38 11.98
C SER A 46 -8.09 26.58 11.41
N PHE A 47 -8.66 25.57 10.73
CA PHE A 47 -10.04 25.63 10.22
C PHE A 47 -11.05 25.79 11.35
N TYR A 48 -10.85 25.09 12.46
CA TYR A 48 -11.69 25.23 13.65
C TYR A 48 -11.66 26.66 14.20
N VAL A 49 -10.46 27.23 14.37
CA VAL A 49 -10.30 28.63 14.83
C VAL A 49 -10.92 29.62 13.83
N PHE A 50 -10.78 29.37 12.54
CA PHE A 50 -11.37 30.20 11.49
C PHE A 50 -12.91 30.23 11.60
N SER A 51 -13.52 29.07 11.88
CA SER A 51 -14.97 28.98 12.13
C SER A 51 -15.40 29.78 13.34
N ILE A 52 -14.61 29.80 14.43
CA ILE A 52 -14.85 30.64 15.59
C ILE A 52 -14.77 32.13 15.21
N ILE A 53 -13.77 32.52 14.41
CA ILE A 53 -13.62 33.92 13.95
C ILE A 53 -14.82 34.34 13.10
N ILE A 54 -15.32 33.50 12.21
CA ILE A 54 -16.56 33.76 11.44
C ILE A 54 -17.75 33.95 12.37
N GLY A 55 -17.93 33.11 13.37
CA GLY A 55 -18.99 33.22 14.36
C GLY A 55 -18.93 34.54 15.15
N LEU A 56 -17.75 34.93 15.59
CA LEU A 56 -17.53 36.22 16.27
C LEU A 56 -17.76 37.40 15.34
N GLY A 57 -17.41 37.30 14.06
CA GLY A 57 -17.69 38.30 13.03
C GLY A 57 -19.22 38.48 12.82
N SER A 58 -19.95 37.37 12.69
CA SER A 58 -21.41 37.36 12.57
C SER A 58 -22.10 38.00 13.78
N TYR A 59 -21.62 37.66 15.00
CA TYR A 59 -22.11 38.29 16.22
C TYR A 59 -21.85 39.82 16.25
N HIS A 60 -20.68 40.26 15.82
CA HIS A 60 -20.34 41.69 15.76
C HIS A 60 -21.23 42.45 14.76
N ILE A 61 -21.46 41.85 13.59
CA ILE A 61 -22.37 42.39 12.56
C ILE A 61 -23.75 42.54 13.15
N SER A 62 -24.30 41.51 13.78
CA SER A 62 -25.62 41.56 14.43
C SER A 62 -25.72 42.69 15.48
N LYS A 63 -24.73 42.80 16.36
CA LYS A 63 -24.63 43.87 17.37
C LYS A 63 -24.51 45.27 16.76
N THR A 64 -23.93 45.41 15.61
CA THR A 64 -23.85 46.69 14.90
C THR A 64 -25.19 47.08 14.30
N PHE A 65 -25.90 46.12 13.73
CA PHE A 65 -27.27 46.36 13.20
C PHE A 65 -28.30 46.64 14.28
N GLU A 66 -28.17 46.05 15.49
CA GLU A 66 -29.05 46.40 16.63
C GLU A 66 -29.02 47.90 16.94
N LYS A 67 -27.90 48.58 16.70
CA LYS A 67 -27.79 50.05 16.93
C LYS A 67 -28.63 50.87 15.96
N ILE A 68 -29.01 50.34 14.82
CA ILE A 68 -29.81 51.03 13.79
C ILE A 68 -31.27 51.11 14.22
N LYS A 69 -31.71 50.39 15.27
CA LYS A 69 -33.07 50.41 15.85
C LYS A 69 -34.23 50.13 14.86
N ALA A 70 -33.96 49.63 13.66
CA ALA A 70 -34.98 49.23 12.72
C ALA A 70 -35.51 47.84 13.07
N LYS A 71 -36.84 47.65 13.07
CA LYS A 71 -37.45 46.35 13.33
C LYS A 71 -36.97 45.32 12.30
N GLY A 72 -36.48 44.17 12.76
CA GLY A 72 -36.09 43.06 11.91
C GLY A 72 -34.60 43.04 11.46
N THR A 73 -33.81 44.07 11.78
CA THR A 73 -32.39 44.13 11.37
C THR A 73 -31.55 42.98 11.92
N THR A 74 -31.80 42.52 13.13
CA THR A 74 -31.13 41.37 13.73
C THR A 74 -31.45 40.07 12.98
N VAL A 75 -32.74 39.87 12.63
CA VAL A 75 -33.17 38.70 11.86
C VAL A 75 -32.56 38.73 10.46
N LEU A 76 -32.56 39.91 9.81
CA LEU A 76 -31.95 40.07 8.49
C LEU A 76 -30.45 39.77 8.51
N SER A 77 -29.73 40.26 9.52
CA SER A 77 -28.30 39.98 9.64
C SER A 77 -28.03 38.50 9.85
N PHE A 78 -28.84 37.81 10.67
CA PHE A 78 -28.73 36.37 10.88
C PHE A 78 -28.98 35.59 9.57
N ILE A 79 -30.07 35.91 8.86
CA ILE A 79 -30.36 35.26 7.57
C ILE A 79 -29.25 35.53 6.55
N SER A 80 -28.73 36.74 6.49
CA SER A 80 -27.63 37.08 5.58
C SER A 80 -26.37 36.27 5.91
N CYS A 81 -25.98 36.17 7.18
CA CYS A 81 -24.83 35.36 7.59
C CYS A 81 -25.06 33.86 7.32
N LEU A 82 -26.26 33.33 7.52
CA LEU A 82 -26.64 31.96 7.21
C LEU A 82 -26.51 31.66 5.73
N LEU A 83 -27.00 32.56 4.87
CA LEU A 83 -26.93 32.37 3.42
C LEU A 83 -25.50 32.52 2.88
N LEU A 84 -24.73 33.48 3.37
CA LEU A 84 -23.39 33.79 2.86
C LEU A 84 -22.33 32.78 3.32
N VAL A 85 -22.53 32.08 4.44
CA VAL A 85 -21.53 31.16 4.97
C VAL A 85 -22.02 29.71 4.89
N PRO A 86 -22.86 29.17 5.79
CA PRO A 86 -23.15 27.74 5.77
C PRO A 86 -23.95 27.30 4.54
N VAL A 87 -24.90 28.06 4.05
CA VAL A 87 -25.69 27.70 2.86
C VAL A 87 -24.79 27.74 1.61
N ASN A 88 -24.02 28.82 1.44
CA ASN A 88 -23.08 28.93 0.32
C ASN A 88 -22.04 27.81 0.34
N LEU A 89 -21.50 27.45 1.53
CA LEU A 89 -20.56 26.33 1.67
C LEU A 89 -21.23 25.01 1.30
N ALA A 90 -22.44 24.75 1.78
CA ALA A 90 -23.18 23.54 1.45
C ALA A 90 -23.48 23.43 -0.06
N MET A 91 -23.91 24.53 -0.69
CA MET A 91 -24.23 24.51 -2.13
C MET A 91 -23.05 24.28 -3.04
N ASN A 92 -21.85 24.74 -2.65
CA ASN A 92 -20.66 24.62 -3.49
C ASN A 92 -19.78 23.39 -3.20
N ASN A 93 -20.05 22.67 -2.10
CA ASN A 93 -19.20 21.54 -1.71
C ASN A 93 -20.01 20.29 -1.38
N TRP A 94 -21.30 20.25 -1.69
CA TRP A 94 -22.15 19.10 -1.36
C TRP A 94 -21.69 17.84 -2.09
N ASP A 95 -21.42 17.96 -3.39
CA ASP A 95 -20.96 16.87 -4.24
C ASP A 95 -19.60 16.29 -3.80
N ASP A 96 -18.67 17.15 -3.37
CA ASP A 96 -17.38 16.72 -2.82
C ASP A 96 -17.52 15.87 -1.54
N HIS A 97 -18.56 16.12 -0.76
CA HIS A 97 -18.79 15.42 0.52
C HIS A 97 -19.82 14.29 0.41
N ASP A 98 -20.59 14.24 -0.66
CA ASP A 98 -21.53 13.15 -0.89
C ASP A 98 -20.76 11.86 -1.23
N ARG A 99 -20.84 10.89 -0.33
CA ARG A 99 -20.26 9.54 -0.48
C ARG A 99 -21.30 8.49 -0.82
N SER A 100 -22.56 8.90 -1.07
CA SER A 100 -23.64 8.00 -1.43
C SER A 100 -23.30 7.20 -2.69
N ASN A 101 -23.57 5.93 -2.65
CA ASN A 101 -23.40 5.02 -3.78
C ASN A 101 -21.95 4.96 -4.36
N ARG A 102 -20.94 5.38 -3.62
CA ARG A 102 -19.53 5.24 -4.02
C ARG A 102 -18.99 3.91 -3.52
N ASP A 103 -18.80 2.97 -4.42
CA ASP A 103 -18.29 1.63 -4.11
C ASP A 103 -16.90 1.34 -4.69
N THR A 104 -16.18 2.36 -5.17
CA THR A 104 -14.86 2.21 -5.82
C THR A 104 -13.86 1.42 -4.97
N ALA A 105 -13.76 1.74 -3.68
CA ALA A 105 -12.84 1.04 -2.77
C ALA A 105 -13.25 -0.42 -2.57
N TYR A 106 -14.54 -0.69 -2.45
CA TYR A 106 -15.07 -2.05 -2.36
C TYR A 106 -14.82 -2.85 -3.65
N ALA A 107 -15.14 -2.28 -4.80
CA ALA A 107 -14.91 -2.92 -6.09
C ALA A 107 -13.44 -3.28 -6.30
N MET A 108 -12.52 -2.36 -5.98
CA MET A 108 -11.08 -2.64 -6.01
C MET A 108 -10.69 -3.76 -5.03
N ALA A 109 -11.20 -3.75 -3.80
CA ALA A 109 -10.90 -4.78 -2.82
C ALA A 109 -11.33 -6.16 -3.29
N VAL A 110 -12.53 -6.28 -3.87
CA VAL A 110 -13.01 -7.52 -4.49
C VAL A 110 -12.06 -7.96 -5.61
N ASN A 111 -11.65 -7.05 -6.49
CA ASN A 111 -10.75 -7.38 -7.60
C ASN A 111 -9.35 -7.80 -7.12
N TYR A 112 -8.82 -7.22 -6.05
CA TYR A 112 -7.57 -7.68 -5.43
C TYR A 112 -7.71 -9.10 -4.87
N LEU A 113 -8.75 -9.37 -4.10
CA LEU A 113 -8.97 -10.69 -3.49
C LEU A 113 -9.26 -11.76 -4.54
N GLU A 114 -10.07 -11.46 -5.55
CA GLU A 114 -10.39 -12.39 -6.66
C GLU A 114 -9.21 -12.60 -7.63
N SER A 115 -8.20 -11.74 -7.59
CA SER A 115 -6.95 -11.94 -8.33
C SER A 115 -6.08 -13.04 -7.71
N CYS A 116 -6.31 -13.38 -6.45
CA CYS A 116 -5.53 -14.37 -5.73
C CYS A 116 -6.07 -15.79 -5.96
N ASP A 117 -5.18 -16.76 -6.11
CA ASP A 117 -5.52 -18.17 -6.07
C ASP A 117 -6.09 -18.58 -4.71
N LYS A 118 -6.70 -19.76 -4.64
CA LYS A 118 -7.26 -20.28 -3.40
C LYS A 118 -6.20 -20.42 -2.31
N ASN A 119 -6.57 -20.07 -1.07
CA ASN A 119 -5.72 -20.18 0.12
C ASN A 119 -4.40 -19.38 0.02
N ALA A 120 -4.35 -18.32 -0.78
CA ALA A 120 -3.17 -17.50 -0.97
C ALA A 120 -2.78 -16.72 0.29
N ILE A 121 -1.50 -16.32 0.34
CA ILE A 121 -0.98 -15.30 1.26
C ILE A 121 -0.79 -14.04 0.43
N LEU A 122 -1.48 -12.96 0.77
CA LEU A 122 -1.40 -11.67 0.08
C LEU A 122 -0.69 -10.65 0.96
N PHE A 123 0.52 -10.26 0.60
CA PHE A 123 1.23 -9.15 1.23
C PHE A 123 0.71 -7.81 0.74
N THR A 124 0.26 -6.99 1.68
CA THR A 124 -0.15 -5.59 1.46
C THR A 124 0.83 -4.65 2.14
N ILE A 125 0.91 -3.39 1.70
CA ILE A 125 1.97 -2.48 2.14
C ILE A 125 1.52 -1.60 3.30
N GLY A 126 0.36 -0.95 3.17
CA GLY A 126 -0.14 0.03 4.12
C GLY A 126 -1.65 0.00 4.31
N ASP A 127 -2.19 1.06 4.88
CA ASP A 127 -3.60 1.17 5.25
C ASP A 127 -4.51 1.14 4.02
N ASN A 128 -4.12 1.87 2.97
CA ASN A 128 -4.98 2.12 1.81
C ASN A 128 -5.25 0.86 0.99
N ASP A 129 -4.29 -0.05 0.90
CA ASP A 129 -4.42 -1.32 0.20
C ASP A 129 -4.88 -2.48 1.11
N THR A 130 -4.85 -2.30 2.44
CA THR A 130 -5.23 -3.34 3.40
C THR A 130 -6.67 -3.19 3.90
N PHE A 131 -7.07 -2.00 4.35
CA PHE A 131 -8.35 -1.83 5.04
C PHE A 131 -9.58 -2.10 4.16
N PRO A 132 -9.59 -1.75 2.87
CA PRO A 132 -10.67 -2.17 1.99
C PRO A 132 -10.77 -3.69 1.83
N LEU A 133 -9.63 -4.42 1.83
CA LEU A 133 -9.62 -5.88 1.79
C LEU A 133 -10.19 -6.48 3.07
N TRP A 134 -9.82 -5.95 4.23
CA TRP A 134 -10.42 -6.37 5.49
C TRP A 134 -11.93 -6.11 5.53
N TYR A 135 -12.39 -4.95 5.04
CA TYR A 135 -13.82 -4.70 4.92
C TYR A 135 -14.52 -5.78 4.06
N ALA A 136 -13.96 -6.09 2.89
CA ALA A 136 -14.50 -7.11 1.99
C ALA A 136 -14.52 -8.51 2.66
N GLN A 137 -13.50 -8.85 3.45
CA GLN A 137 -13.44 -10.14 4.15
C GLN A 137 -14.33 -10.19 5.39
N GLU A 138 -14.23 -9.19 6.28
CA GLU A 138 -14.85 -9.23 7.61
C GLU A 138 -16.35 -8.90 7.57
N ILE A 139 -16.78 -8.04 6.64
CA ILE A 139 -18.18 -7.57 6.55
C ILE A 139 -18.93 -8.30 5.43
N GLU A 140 -18.29 -8.45 4.26
CA GLU A 140 -18.95 -9.02 3.08
C GLU A 140 -18.68 -10.52 2.91
N GLY A 141 -17.75 -11.10 3.69
CA GLY A 141 -17.40 -12.51 3.66
C GLY A 141 -16.71 -12.97 2.37
N ILE A 142 -16.05 -12.03 1.64
CA ILE A 142 -15.45 -12.30 0.34
C ILE A 142 -14.04 -12.86 0.53
N ARG A 143 -13.75 -14.02 -0.09
CA ARG A 143 -12.43 -14.64 -0.13
C ARG A 143 -11.74 -14.70 1.25
N THR A 144 -12.45 -15.17 2.26
CA THR A 144 -11.94 -15.40 3.61
C THR A 144 -10.88 -16.51 3.69
N ASP A 145 -10.65 -17.21 2.60
CA ASP A 145 -9.55 -18.16 2.39
C ASP A 145 -8.20 -17.47 2.16
N VAL A 146 -8.19 -16.23 1.66
CA VAL A 146 -6.96 -15.45 1.40
C VAL A 146 -6.45 -14.84 2.68
N ARG A 147 -5.16 -15.09 3.02
CA ARG A 147 -4.52 -14.49 4.18
C ARG A 147 -3.93 -13.13 3.83
N VAL A 148 -4.63 -12.06 4.13
CA VAL A 148 -4.13 -10.69 3.96
C VAL A 148 -3.14 -10.37 5.08
N VAL A 149 -1.92 -10.02 4.70
CA VAL A 149 -0.78 -9.75 5.60
C VAL A 149 -0.22 -8.36 5.33
N ASN A 150 -0.55 -7.42 6.22
CA ASN A 150 -0.02 -6.05 6.14
C ASN A 150 1.45 -6.00 6.55
N THR A 151 2.33 -5.64 5.62
CA THR A 151 3.78 -5.65 5.84
C THR A 151 4.24 -4.56 6.80
N SER A 152 3.54 -3.42 6.90
CA SER A 152 3.85 -2.40 7.89
C SER A 152 3.55 -2.89 9.32
N LEU A 153 2.40 -3.57 9.52
CA LEU A 153 2.00 -4.13 10.80
C LEU A 153 2.86 -5.34 11.22
N LEU A 154 3.49 -6.05 10.28
CA LEU A 154 4.48 -7.09 10.59
C LEU A 154 5.71 -6.58 11.37
N SER A 155 5.86 -5.26 11.53
CA SER A 155 6.85 -4.68 12.44
C SER A 155 6.43 -4.78 13.91
N THR A 156 5.19 -5.23 14.22
CA THR A 156 4.63 -5.28 15.56
C THR A 156 4.38 -6.72 16.03
N ASP A 157 4.71 -7.00 17.27
CA ASP A 157 4.63 -8.34 17.86
C ASP A 157 3.20 -8.88 17.91
N TRP A 158 2.25 -8.01 18.27
CA TRP A 158 0.83 -8.39 18.39
C TRP A 158 0.26 -8.86 17.05
N TYR A 159 0.63 -8.18 15.97
CA TYR A 159 0.15 -8.53 14.63
C TYR A 159 0.76 -9.84 14.13
N ILE A 160 2.06 -10.05 14.34
CA ILE A 160 2.71 -11.34 14.02
C ILE A 160 2.01 -12.47 14.78
N ASN A 161 1.75 -12.29 16.09
CA ASN A 161 1.03 -13.27 16.90
C ASN A 161 -0.40 -13.53 16.39
N GLN A 162 -1.08 -12.50 15.88
CA GLN A 162 -2.40 -12.63 15.27
C GLN A 162 -2.32 -13.43 13.97
N MET A 163 -1.35 -13.14 13.11
CA MET A 163 -1.17 -13.83 11.83
C MET A 163 -0.85 -15.32 12.00
N LYS A 164 -0.26 -15.71 13.12
CA LYS A 164 0.01 -17.12 13.50
C LYS A 164 -1.22 -17.89 14.01
N ARG A 165 -2.40 -17.29 13.94
CA ARG A 165 -3.66 -17.95 14.31
C ARG A 165 -4.52 -18.15 13.07
N LYS A 166 -5.30 -19.22 13.07
CA LYS A 166 -6.33 -19.42 12.04
C LYS A 166 -7.35 -18.28 12.08
N ALA A 167 -7.77 -17.81 10.91
CA ALA A 167 -8.82 -16.81 10.77
C ALA A 167 -9.75 -17.24 9.63
N TYR A 168 -11.03 -17.47 9.96
CA TYR A 168 -12.03 -17.99 9.02
C TYR A 168 -11.53 -19.26 8.32
N GLU A 169 -11.51 -19.28 6.99
CA GLU A 169 -11.02 -20.38 6.16
C GLU A 169 -9.51 -20.35 5.93
N SER A 170 -8.87 -19.22 6.28
CA SER A 170 -7.45 -19.00 6.05
C SER A 170 -6.61 -19.63 7.15
N GLU A 171 -5.66 -20.46 6.78
CA GLU A 171 -4.70 -21.05 7.72
C GLU A 171 -3.69 -20.01 8.25
N PRO A 172 -3.04 -20.27 9.40
CA PRO A 172 -1.96 -19.44 9.92
C PRO A 172 -0.86 -19.18 8.86
N ILE A 173 -0.13 -18.07 9.03
CA ILE A 173 1.09 -17.88 8.22
C ILE A 173 2.10 -18.98 8.59
N PRO A 174 2.83 -19.53 7.59
CA PRO A 174 3.87 -20.52 7.83
C PRO A 174 5.14 -19.80 8.34
N SER A 175 5.25 -19.64 9.65
CA SER A 175 6.38 -19.01 10.30
C SER A 175 6.91 -19.87 11.43
N SER A 176 8.21 -20.16 11.42
CA SER A 176 8.91 -20.98 12.43
C SER A 176 9.38 -20.15 13.62
N LEU A 177 9.49 -18.83 13.50
CA LEU A 177 10.04 -17.95 14.52
C LEU A 177 9.16 -17.91 15.77
N LYS A 178 9.75 -18.15 16.95
CA LYS A 178 9.07 -18.02 18.24
C LYS A 178 8.98 -16.56 18.68
N PRO A 179 8.01 -16.19 19.55
CA PRO A 179 7.82 -14.81 20.01
C PRO A 179 9.09 -14.15 20.57
N GLU A 180 9.96 -14.91 21.22
CA GLU A 180 11.22 -14.41 21.78
C GLU A 180 12.18 -13.89 20.70
N LYS A 181 12.03 -14.35 19.44
CA LYS A 181 12.90 -13.98 18.33
C LYS A 181 12.50 -12.67 17.66
N TYR A 182 11.23 -12.24 17.78
CA TYR A 182 10.70 -11.03 17.14
C TYR A 182 10.06 -10.03 18.09
N ARG A 183 10.05 -10.26 19.39
CA ARG A 183 9.51 -9.27 20.34
C ARG A 183 10.26 -7.94 20.22
N HIS A 184 9.57 -6.86 20.53
CA HIS A 184 10.13 -5.51 20.49
C HIS A 184 11.47 -5.42 21.23
N GLY A 185 12.44 -4.73 20.63
CA GLY A 185 13.78 -4.55 21.17
C GLY A 185 14.73 -5.73 20.95
N THR A 186 14.33 -6.79 20.21
CA THR A 186 15.24 -7.92 19.90
C THR A 186 15.80 -7.83 18.49
N ARG A 187 14.95 -7.89 17.46
CA ARG A 187 15.31 -7.85 16.05
C ARG A 187 14.41 -6.88 15.30
N ASP A 188 14.24 -5.67 15.82
CA ASP A 188 13.50 -4.62 15.14
C ASP A 188 14.16 -4.27 13.81
N TYR A 189 15.50 -4.34 13.78
CA TYR A 189 16.32 -4.36 12.56
C TYR A 189 17.61 -5.15 12.83
N ILE A 190 18.19 -5.72 11.77
CA ILE A 190 19.45 -6.44 11.78
C ILE A 190 20.36 -5.77 10.75
N ILE A 191 21.49 -5.22 11.18
CA ILE A 191 22.42 -4.48 10.32
C ILE A 191 23.17 -5.45 9.37
N LYS A 192 23.50 -4.95 8.19
CA LYS A 192 24.33 -5.69 7.23
C LYS A 192 25.80 -5.44 7.53
N GLU A 193 26.51 -6.52 7.88
CA GLU A 193 27.95 -6.52 8.06
C GLU A 193 28.51 -7.70 7.26
N GLU A 194 28.78 -7.46 5.99
CA GLU A 194 29.17 -8.47 5.02
C GLU A 194 30.56 -9.04 5.37
N ILE A 195 30.57 -10.21 5.97
CA ILE A 195 31.81 -10.95 6.30
C ILE A 195 32.10 -12.09 5.32
N SER A 196 31.12 -12.48 4.50
CA SER A 196 31.23 -13.46 3.43
C SER A 196 30.52 -12.98 2.17
N LYS A 197 31.03 -13.41 1.01
CA LYS A 197 30.36 -13.26 -0.31
C LYS A 197 29.64 -14.51 -0.76
N ASP A 198 29.66 -15.55 0.08
CA ASP A 198 29.02 -16.82 -0.26
C ASP A 198 27.51 -16.67 -0.34
N THR A 199 26.90 -17.46 -1.21
CA THR A 199 25.45 -17.62 -1.26
C THR A 199 25.03 -18.68 -0.24
N VAL A 200 24.06 -18.35 0.60
CA VAL A 200 23.60 -19.20 1.70
C VAL A 200 22.11 -19.50 1.51
N ASP A 201 21.72 -20.75 1.82
CA ASP A 201 20.30 -21.12 1.82
C ASP A 201 19.51 -20.28 2.82
N VAL A 202 18.28 -19.92 2.45
CA VAL A 202 17.43 -19.05 3.25
C VAL A 202 17.21 -19.60 4.67
N ASP A 203 17.07 -20.91 4.84
CA ASP A 203 16.89 -21.53 6.16
C ASP A 203 18.14 -21.38 7.03
N VAL A 204 19.32 -21.65 6.47
CA VAL A 204 20.62 -21.48 7.15
C VAL A 204 20.86 -20.01 7.50
N PHE A 205 20.49 -19.10 6.59
CA PHE A 205 20.57 -17.68 6.82
C PHE A 205 19.65 -17.23 7.97
N LEU A 206 18.39 -17.66 7.98
CA LEU A 206 17.42 -17.34 9.03
C LEU A 206 17.86 -17.93 10.38
N ASP A 207 18.32 -19.16 10.39
CA ASP A 207 18.86 -19.78 11.59
C ASP A 207 20.02 -18.98 12.18
N PHE A 208 20.98 -18.56 11.35
CA PHE A 208 22.11 -17.74 11.79
C PHE A 208 21.68 -16.41 12.41
N ILE A 209 20.88 -15.63 11.70
CA ILE A 209 20.50 -14.26 12.14
C ILE A 209 19.53 -14.26 13.32
N THR A 210 18.92 -15.40 13.64
CA THR A 210 17.98 -15.53 14.77
C THR A 210 18.59 -16.20 16.00
N GLN A 211 19.87 -16.61 15.96
CA GLN A 211 20.56 -17.15 17.12
C GLN A 211 20.79 -16.09 18.21
N ASP A 212 20.58 -16.50 19.47
CA ASP A 212 20.83 -15.65 20.63
C ASP A 212 22.14 -15.99 21.35
N GLU A 213 22.75 -17.10 20.98
CA GLU A 213 24.02 -17.54 21.54
C GLU A 213 25.15 -16.55 21.25
N LYS A 214 26.04 -16.40 22.21
CA LYS A 214 27.15 -15.44 22.14
C LYS A 214 28.03 -15.65 20.90
N ASP A 215 28.21 -16.89 20.51
CA ASP A 215 29.05 -17.29 19.39
C ASP A 215 28.62 -16.74 18.02
N TYR A 216 27.35 -16.36 17.90
CA TYR A 216 26.74 -15.79 16.66
C TYR A 216 26.66 -14.25 16.68
N LYS A 217 27.23 -13.60 17.73
CA LYS A 217 27.19 -12.15 17.83
C LYS A 217 28.34 -11.51 17.06
N TYR A 218 28.09 -10.33 16.51
CA TYR A 218 29.02 -9.62 15.63
C TYR A 218 30.42 -9.49 16.22
N GLY A 219 30.54 -9.01 17.44
CA GLY A 219 31.84 -8.86 18.11
C GLY A 219 32.60 -10.16 18.32
N GLU A 220 31.93 -11.29 18.64
CA GLU A 220 32.59 -12.59 18.78
C GLU A 220 33.08 -13.13 17.44
N ILE A 221 32.33 -12.94 16.37
CA ILE A 221 32.76 -13.35 15.02
C ILE A 221 33.99 -12.56 14.57
N LEU A 222 33.96 -11.22 14.73
CA LEU A 222 35.11 -10.36 14.43
C LEU A 222 36.34 -10.77 15.21
N LYS A 223 36.19 -11.02 16.51
CA LYS A 223 37.29 -11.47 17.39
C LYS A 223 37.91 -12.78 16.90
N ARG A 224 37.11 -13.76 16.47
CA ARG A 224 37.57 -15.03 15.90
C ARG A 224 38.32 -14.84 14.57
N GLN A 225 37.92 -13.84 13.80
CA GLN A 225 38.61 -13.47 12.55
C GLN A 225 39.87 -12.63 12.78
N GLY A 226 40.19 -12.30 14.04
CA GLY A 226 41.42 -11.59 14.40
C GLY A 226 41.31 -10.06 14.37
N TYR A 227 40.09 -9.51 14.26
CA TYR A 227 39.89 -8.06 14.31
C TYR A 227 39.96 -7.54 15.75
N ASP A 228 40.45 -6.31 15.91
CA ASP A 228 40.38 -5.62 17.19
C ASP A 228 38.94 -5.12 17.46
N VAL A 229 38.36 -5.61 18.55
CA VAL A 229 36.97 -5.30 18.96
C VAL A 229 36.91 -4.37 20.17
N ALA A 230 38.07 -3.88 20.68
CA ALA A 230 38.12 -3.03 21.89
C ALA A 230 37.36 -1.72 21.73
N GLY A 231 37.23 -1.20 20.52
CA GLY A 231 36.50 0.02 20.21
C GLY A 231 34.99 -0.15 19.96
N LEU A 232 34.46 -1.38 19.92
CA LEU A 232 33.04 -1.62 19.69
C LEU A 232 32.22 -1.28 20.94
N ARG A 233 31.11 -0.57 20.74
CA ARG A 233 30.11 -0.39 21.80
C ARG A 233 29.53 -1.74 22.18
N SER A 234 29.18 -1.94 23.43
CA SER A 234 28.58 -3.19 23.93
C SER A 234 27.33 -3.63 23.15
N GLN A 235 26.56 -2.67 22.68
CA GLN A 235 25.38 -2.90 21.85
C GLN A 235 25.77 -3.50 20.49
N ASP A 236 26.76 -2.94 19.83
CA ASP A 236 27.21 -3.39 18.51
C ASP A 236 27.92 -4.76 18.63
N TYR A 237 28.70 -4.97 19.69
CA TYR A 237 29.35 -6.24 19.98
C TYR A 237 28.35 -7.39 20.11
N ASN A 238 27.20 -7.15 20.77
CA ASN A 238 26.16 -8.16 21.02
C ASN A 238 25.05 -8.17 19.94
N ALA A 239 25.20 -7.41 18.87
CA ALA A 239 24.20 -7.34 17.81
C ALA A 239 24.17 -8.64 16.96
N ASN A 240 22.97 -9.02 16.51
CA ASN A 240 22.82 -9.89 15.36
C ASN A 240 23.14 -9.09 14.09
N PHE A 241 23.64 -9.76 13.06
CA PHE A 241 24.01 -9.10 11.80
C PHE A 241 23.78 -10.03 10.60
N LEU A 242 23.70 -9.46 9.41
CA LEU A 242 23.60 -10.21 8.16
C LEU A 242 25.01 -10.54 7.68
N PRO A 243 25.41 -11.81 7.64
CA PRO A 243 26.78 -12.20 7.31
C PRO A 243 27.07 -12.14 5.81
N THR A 244 26.05 -12.21 4.98
CA THR A 244 26.07 -12.12 3.51
C THR A 244 24.82 -11.43 3.00
N GLU A 245 24.90 -10.86 1.83
CA GLU A 245 23.74 -10.31 1.12
C GLU A 245 23.12 -11.29 0.12
N ASN A 246 23.77 -12.42 -0.16
CA ASN A 246 23.39 -13.37 -1.20
C ASN A 246 22.67 -14.57 -0.59
N ILE A 247 21.41 -14.74 -0.93
CA ILE A 247 20.52 -15.77 -0.39
C ILE A 247 19.96 -16.62 -1.53
N ARG A 248 19.90 -17.91 -1.31
CA ARG A 248 19.27 -18.89 -2.18
C ARG A 248 17.98 -19.39 -1.54
N ILE A 249 16.88 -19.38 -2.31
CA ILE A 249 15.59 -19.94 -1.93
C ILE A 249 15.34 -21.17 -2.79
N PRO A 250 15.27 -22.37 -2.20
CA PRO A 250 14.99 -23.59 -2.95
C PRO A 250 13.57 -23.63 -3.49
N VAL A 251 13.38 -24.24 -4.65
CA VAL A 251 12.09 -24.38 -5.30
C VAL A 251 11.60 -25.82 -5.23
N ASN A 252 10.44 -26.02 -4.60
CA ASN A 252 9.80 -27.33 -4.54
C ASN A 252 8.86 -27.53 -5.74
N ILE A 253 9.40 -28.12 -6.81
CA ILE A 253 8.69 -28.34 -8.08
C ILE A 253 7.45 -29.22 -7.91
N GLU A 254 7.47 -30.20 -7.01
CA GLU A 254 6.34 -31.08 -6.74
C GLU A 254 5.17 -30.28 -6.15
N ASN A 255 5.44 -29.44 -5.15
CA ASN A 255 4.42 -28.59 -4.54
C ASN A 255 3.90 -27.55 -5.53
N ILE A 256 4.74 -26.97 -6.38
CA ILE A 256 4.32 -26.04 -7.42
C ILE A 256 3.33 -26.68 -8.38
N LYS A 257 3.62 -27.87 -8.87
CA LYS A 257 2.74 -28.61 -9.77
C LYS A 257 1.46 -29.06 -9.07
N LYS A 258 1.57 -29.62 -7.86
CA LYS A 258 0.44 -30.09 -7.05
C LYS A 258 -0.56 -28.97 -6.73
N ASN A 259 -0.05 -27.78 -6.39
CA ASN A 259 -0.86 -26.64 -5.98
C ASN A 259 -1.17 -25.67 -7.14
N SER A 260 -0.79 -26.03 -8.38
CA SER A 260 -1.04 -25.24 -9.60
C SER A 260 -0.56 -23.78 -9.47
N ILE A 261 0.61 -23.58 -8.81
CA ILE A 261 1.20 -22.25 -8.64
C ILE A 261 1.62 -21.67 -9.99
N VAL A 262 2.09 -22.51 -10.90
CA VAL A 262 2.43 -22.19 -12.27
C VAL A 262 1.54 -22.99 -13.21
N SER A 263 1.10 -22.40 -14.31
CA SER A 263 0.31 -23.07 -15.35
C SER A 263 1.19 -24.15 -16.06
N GLU A 264 0.58 -25.28 -16.44
CA GLU A 264 1.27 -26.44 -17.03
C GLU A 264 2.16 -26.08 -18.23
N LYS A 265 1.70 -25.15 -19.07
CA LYS A 265 2.43 -24.68 -20.27
C LYS A 265 3.79 -24.03 -19.97
N TYR A 266 4.05 -23.67 -18.71
CA TYR A 266 5.28 -23.04 -18.26
C TYR A 266 6.16 -23.94 -17.36
N PHE A 267 5.82 -25.22 -17.19
CA PHE A 267 6.59 -26.10 -16.30
C PHE A 267 8.06 -26.25 -16.68
N ASP A 268 8.36 -26.16 -17.96
CA ASP A 268 9.74 -26.25 -18.47
C ASP A 268 10.58 -24.98 -18.19
N LEU A 269 9.94 -23.90 -17.74
CA LEU A 269 10.60 -22.64 -17.41
C LEU A 269 10.85 -22.48 -15.90
N ILE A 270 10.44 -23.46 -15.09
CA ILE A 270 10.60 -23.41 -13.64
C ILE A 270 12.09 -23.54 -13.28
N GLU A 271 12.61 -22.52 -12.62
CA GLU A 271 13.95 -22.54 -12.01
C GLU A 271 13.95 -23.44 -10.76
N GLU A 272 15.03 -24.15 -10.51
CA GLU A 272 15.19 -25.00 -9.31
C GLU A 272 15.50 -24.18 -8.06
N GLU A 273 15.99 -22.97 -8.22
CA GLU A 273 16.42 -22.08 -7.14
C GLU A 273 16.19 -20.62 -7.51
N ILE A 274 15.81 -19.80 -6.53
CA ILE A 274 15.73 -18.35 -6.66
C ILE A 274 16.90 -17.71 -5.91
N PHE A 275 17.67 -16.88 -6.58
CA PHE A 275 18.75 -16.11 -5.98
C PHE A 275 18.28 -14.67 -5.75
N ILE A 276 18.41 -14.22 -4.50
CA ILE A 276 18.12 -12.85 -4.11
C ILE A 276 19.36 -12.17 -3.52
N LYS A 277 19.39 -10.85 -3.63
CA LYS A 277 20.45 -10.04 -3.06
C LYS A 277 19.87 -8.94 -2.18
N ILE A 278 20.14 -8.98 -0.88
CA ILE A 278 19.71 -7.96 0.08
C ILE A 278 20.53 -6.69 -0.13
N LYS A 279 19.97 -5.71 -0.85
CA LYS A 279 20.63 -4.43 -1.18
C LYS A 279 20.54 -3.39 -0.06
N SER A 280 19.62 -3.54 0.88
CA SER A 280 19.44 -2.61 2.01
C SER A 280 20.56 -2.76 3.05
N GLN A 281 20.83 -1.66 3.80
CA GLN A 281 21.85 -1.64 4.86
C GLN A 281 21.40 -2.37 6.14
N ALA A 282 20.11 -2.69 6.24
CA ALA A 282 19.56 -3.45 7.34
C ALA A 282 18.34 -4.25 6.87
N LEU A 283 18.10 -5.39 7.50
CA LEU A 283 16.89 -6.18 7.38
C LEU A 283 15.96 -5.80 8.55
N TYR A 284 14.85 -5.15 8.24
CA TYR A 284 13.83 -4.80 9.23
C TYR A 284 12.95 -6.00 9.58
N LYS A 285 12.36 -5.98 10.80
CA LYS A 285 11.53 -7.06 11.35
C LYS A 285 10.47 -7.57 10.36
N ASN A 286 9.76 -6.67 9.70
CA ASN A 286 8.75 -7.06 8.72
C ASN A 286 9.33 -7.89 7.56
N ARG A 287 10.50 -7.53 7.04
CA ARG A 287 11.19 -8.29 5.98
C ARG A 287 11.74 -9.61 6.49
N LEU A 288 12.21 -9.65 7.74
CA LEU A 288 12.60 -10.89 8.41
C LEU A 288 11.43 -11.87 8.48
N ILE A 289 10.25 -11.41 8.92
CA ILE A 289 9.04 -12.26 9.00
C ILE A 289 8.57 -12.68 7.60
N MET A 290 8.62 -11.78 6.61
CA MET A 290 8.28 -12.15 5.23
C MET A 290 9.21 -13.22 4.67
N LEU A 291 10.52 -13.13 4.91
CA LEU A 291 11.48 -14.17 4.50
C LEU A 291 11.23 -15.50 5.22
N ASP A 292 10.91 -15.45 6.53
CA ASP A 292 10.55 -16.64 7.31
C ASP A 292 9.26 -17.31 6.76
N ILE A 293 8.26 -16.52 6.36
CA ILE A 293 7.06 -17.04 5.70
C ILE A 293 7.42 -17.73 4.37
N ILE A 294 8.27 -17.13 3.54
CA ILE A 294 8.67 -17.71 2.24
C ILE A 294 9.43 -19.00 2.43
N ALA A 295 10.40 -19.02 3.34
CA ALA A 295 11.21 -20.21 3.64
C ALA A 295 10.32 -21.37 4.12
N ASN A 296 9.40 -21.11 5.06
CA ASN A 296 8.55 -22.15 5.64
C ASN A 296 7.30 -22.48 4.78
N ASN A 297 6.98 -21.69 3.76
CA ASN A 297 5.85 -21.97 2.86
C ASN A 297 6.10 -23.17 1.95
N ASN A 298 7.35 -23.46 1.65
CA ASN A 298 7.74 -24.59 0.80
C ASN A 298 6.89 -24.75 -0.47
N TRP A 299 6.43 -23.63 -1.04
CA TRP A 299 5.54 -23.59 -2.22
C TRP A 299 4.20 -24.32 -2.03
N GLU A 300 3.72 -24.46 -0.80
CA GLU A 300 2.41 -25.06 -0.52
C GLU A 300 1.25 -24.12 -0.77
N ARG A 301 1.44 -22.84 -0.52
CA ARG A 301 0.44 -21.80 -0.72
C ARG A 301 0.93 -20.75 -1.72
N PRO A 302 0.07 -20.28 -2.63
CA PRO A 302 0.41 -19.15 -3.50
C PRO A 302 0.73 -17.90 -2.67
N ILE A 303 1.78 -17.18 -3.06
CA ILE A 303 2.19 -15.92 -2.42
C ILE A 303 1.98 -14.79 -3.42
N TYR A 304 1.32 -13.73 -2.95
CA TYR A 304 1.00 -12.56 -3.74
C TYR A 304 1.46 -11.28 -3.04
N PHE A 305 1.68 -10.25 -3.84
CA PHE A 305 1.97 -8.89 -3.41
C PHE A 305 0.99 -7.93 -4.06
N THR A 306 0.51 -6.92 -3.33
CA THR A 306 -0.19 -5.79 -3.95
C THR A 306 0.79 -4.97 -4.79
N GLY A 307 0.32 -4.39 -5.88
CA GLY A 307 1.11 -3.50 -6.72
C GLY A 307 1.34 -2.14 -6.04
N GLY A 308 2.18 -1.30 -6.66
CA GLY A 308 2.39 0.10 -6.23
C GLY A 308 3.58 0.33 -5.30
N ALA A 309 4.27 -0.72 -4.87
CA ALA A 309 5.54 -0.57 -4.16
C ALA A 309 6.66 -0.18 -5.12
N PHE A 310 7.48 0.79 -4.72
CA PHE A 310 8.61 1.26 -5.52
C PHE A 310 9.91 0.53 -5.19
N GLY A 311 10.04 0.05 -3.94
CA GLY A 311 11.24 -0.62 -3.44
C GLY A 311 11.35 -2.08 -3.86
N ASP A 312 12.56 -2.52 -4.20
CA ASP A 312 12.88 -3.95 -4.42
C ASP A 312 12.59 -4.78 -3.17
N GLU A 313 12.82 -4.20 -2.00
CA GLU A 313 12.63 -4.83 -0.70
C GLU A 313 11.17 -5.14 -0.36
N ASP A 314 10.22 -4.41 -0.96
CA ASP A 314 8.79 -4.67 -0.78
C ASP A 314 8.36 -5.99 -1.41
N TYR A 315 9.11 -6.44 -2.41
CA TYR A 315 8.97 -7.74 -3.07
C TYR A 315 10.08 -8.72 -2.66
N LEU A 316 10.74 -8.48 -1.52
CA LEU A 316 11.86 -9.28 -1.02
C LEU A 316 12.97 -9.50 -2.05
N TRP A 317 13.26 -8.48 -2.85
CA TRP A 317 14.26 -8.53 -3.96
C TRP A 317 13.95 -9.58 -5.04
N MET A 318 12.67 -10.00 -5.18
CA MET A 318 12.21 -11.02 -6.13
C MET A 318 11.39 -10.46 -7.29
N LYS A 319 11.56 -9.20 -7.66
CA LYS A 319 10.82 -8.59 -8.79
C LYS A 319 10.96 -9.35 -10.10
N ASP A 320 12.10 -10.02 -10.32
CA ASP A 320 12.34 -10.82 -11.50
C ASP A 320 11.59 -12.17 -11.50
N PHE A 321 10.86 -12.50 -10.45
CA PHE A 321 10.14 -13.77 -10.27
C PHE A 321 8.65 -13.56 -9.99
N LEU A 322 8.06 -12.60 -10.67
CA LEU A 322 6.65 -12.25 -10.49
C LEU A 322 5.83 -12.59 -11.73
N GLN A 323 4.54 -12.82 -11.51
CA GLN A 323 3.49 -12.95 -12.53
C GLN A 323 2.37 -11.98 -12.17
N LEU A 324 1.91 -11.18 -13.14
CA LEU A 324 0.76 -10.30 -12.94
C LEU A 324 -0.55 -11.08 -13.11
N ASP A 325 -1.27 -11.24 -12.01
CA ASP A 325 -2.60 -11.83 -11.94
C ASP A 325 -3.61 -10.74 -11.57
N GLY A 326 -4.37 -10.24 -12.51
CA GLY A 326 -5.36 -9.19 -12.26
C GLY A 326 -4.79 -7.92 -11.62
N MET A 327 -5.03 -7.72 -10.32
CA MET A 327 -4.56 -6.58 -9.55
C MET A 327 -3.31 -6.88 -8.72
N CYS A 328 -2.86 -8.13 -8.66
CA CYS A 328 -1.79 -8.59 -7.77
C CYS A 328 -0.62 -9.19 -8.54
N TYR A 329 0.53 -9.22 -7.88
CA TYR A 329 1.73 -9.91 -8.38
C TYR A 329 1.94 -11.20 -7.62
N LYS A 330 1.87 -12.32 -8.31
CA LYS A 330 2.13 -13.65 -7.79
C LYS A 330 3.62 -13.98 -7.84
N LEU A 331 4.16 -14.55 -6.78
CA LEU A 331 5.50 -15.12 -6.78
C LEU A 331 5.48 -16.43 -7.56
N VAL A 332 6.29 -16.50 -8.60
CA VAL A 332 6.50 -17.71 -9.44
C VAL A 332 7.98 -17.93 -9.66
N PRO A 333 8.46 -19.17 -9.66
CA PRO A 333 9.90 -19.46 -9.88
C PRO A 333 10.25 -19.48 -11.37
N ILE A 334 9.79 -18.48 -12.10
CA ILE A 334 10.09 -18.26 -13.51
C ILE A 334 10.76 -16.90 -13.63
N LYS A 335 11.97 -16.88 -14.12
CA LYS A 335 12.75 -15.66 -14.21
C LYS A 335 12.30 -14.78 -15.37
N THR A 336 11.77 -13.63 -15.03
CA THR A 336 11.35 -12.58 -15.97
C THR A 336 12.00 -11.27 -15.57
N PRO A 337 13.22 -10.97 -16.10
CA PRO A 337 13.96 -9.78 -15.70
C PRO A 337 13.17 -8.50 -15.96
N VAL A 338 13.14 -7.63 -14.97
CA VAL A 338 12.50 -6.31 -15.07
C VAL A 338 13.30 -5.42 -16.02
N ASP A 339 12.63 -4.81 -16.99
CA ASP A 339 13.25 -3.82 -17.86
C ASP A 339 13.66 -2.57 -17.05
N LYS A 340 14.95 -2.24 -17.11
CA LYS A 340 15.50 -1.06 -16.42
C LYS A 340 14.97 0.25 -16.97
N SER A 341 14.52 0.28 -18.21
CA SER A 341 13.90 1.46 -18.84
C SER A 341 12.46 1.68 -18.35
N ASN A 342 11.77 0.62 -17.97
CA ASN A 342 10.41 0.67 -17.43
C ASN A 342 10.24 -0.21 -16.18
N PRO A 343 10.79 0.19 -15.04
CA PRO A 343 10.82 -0.62 -13.81
C PRO A 343 9.43 -0.84 -13.18
N TYR A 344 8.39 -0.22 -13.73
CA TYR A 344 7.00 -0.38 -13.28
C TYR A 344 6.29 -1.56 -13.97
N GLU A 345 6.80 -2.02 -15.11
CA GLU A 345 6.31 -3.20 -15.82
C GLU A 345 7.10 -4.44 -15.40
N MET A 346 6.76 -5.01 -14.25
CA MET A 346 7.40 -6.21 -13.73
C MET A 346 6.51 -7.43 -13.87
N GLY A 347 7.15 -8.59 -13.92
CA GLY A 347 6.49 -9.91 -13.95
C GLY A 347 5.97 -10.30 -15.32
N MET A 348 5.86 -11.61 -15.52
CA MET A 348 5.24 -12.21 -16.71
C MET A 348 3.72 -12.08 -16.70
N ILE A 349 3.09 -12.33 -17.83
CA ILE A 349 1.63 -12.46 -17.95
C ILE A 349 1.28 -13.84 -18.52
N ASP A 350 0.47 -14.58 -17.79
CA ASP A 350 -0.28 -15.70 -18.32
C ASP A 350 -1.62 -15.18 -18.84
N SER A 351 -1.71 -15.01 -20.15
CA SER A 351 -2.86 -14.36 -20.81
C SER A 351 -4.19 -15.07 -20.51
N GLU A 352 -4.21 -16.39 -20.52
CA GLU A 352 -5.44 -17.19 -20.26
C GLU A 352 -5.92 -17.01 -18.81
N LYS A 353 -4.99 -17.07 -17.87
CA LYS A 353 -5.29 -16.84 -16.44
C LYS A 353 -5.73 -15.41 -16.21
N MET A 354 -4.99 -14.45 -16.75
CA MET A 354 -5.30 -13.03 -16.61
C MET A 354 -6.66 -12.67 -17.20
N LEU A 355 -7.03 -13.22 -18.38
CA LEU A 355 -8.35 -13.07 -18.99
C LEU A 355 -9.45 -13.62 -18.07
N THR A 356 -9.22 -14.79 -17.47
CA THR A 356 -10.19 -15.40 -16.54
C THR A 356 -10.46 -14.50 -15.33
N ILE A 357 -9.43 -13.81 -14.84
CA ILE A 357 -9.53 -12.89 -13.70
C ILE A 357 -10.23 -11.59 -14.15
N VAL A 358 -9.75 -10.95 -15.22
CA VAL A 358 -10.24 -9.64 -15.67
C VAL A 358 -11.70 -9.69 -16.11
N ASN A 359 -12.14 -10.78 -16.73
CA ASN A 359 -13.55 -10.98 -17.11
C ASN A 359 -14.52 -11.04 -15.90
N LYS A 360 -14.00 -11.21 -14.67
CA LYS A 360 -14.79 -11.21 -13.43
C LYS A 360 -14.69 -9.90 -12.66
N TRP A 361 -13.93 -8.93 -13.15
CA TRP A 361 -13.73 -7.69 -12.42
C TRP A 361 -15.02 -6.96 -12.09
N ASN A 362 -15.11 -6.50 -10.87
CA ASN A 362 -16.14 -5.58 -10.43
C ASN A 362 -15.71 -4.16 -10.79
N TRP A 363 -16.42 -3.51 -11.70
CA TRP A 363 -16.16 -2.13 -12.11
C TRP A 363 -16.84 -1.10 -11.20
N GLY A 364 -17.73 -1.55 -10.30
CA GLY A 364 -18.46 -0.68 -9.38
C GLY A 364 -19.20 0.44 -10.12
N VAL A 365 -18.98 1.67 -9.68
CA VAL A 365 -19.57 2.88 -10.26
C VAL A 365 -18.70 3.55 -11.31
N ALA A 366 -17.69 2.87 -11.81
CA ALA A 366 -16.68 3.48 -12.68
C ALA A 366 -17.29 4.18 -13.92
N ASN A 367 -18.29 3.59 -14.57
CA ASN A 367 -18.94 4.12 -15.77
C ASN A 367 -20.22 4.93 -15.50
N LYS A 368 -20.66 5.09 -14.25
CA LYS A 368 -21.86 5.85 -13.92
C LYS A 368 -21.60 7.36 -13.96
N GLU A 369 -22.29 8.06 -14.85
CA GLU A 369 -22.10 9.51 -15.03
C GLU A 369 -22.69 10.35 -13.90
N ASP A 370 -23.74 9.88 -13.25
CA ASP A 370 -24.46 10.54 -12.17
C ASP A 370 -23.74 10.47 -10.81
N ILE A 371 -22.65 9.69 -10.72
CA ILE A 371 -21.86 9.58 -9.50
C ILE A 371 -20.57 10.38 -9.63
N TYR A 372 -20.45 11.39 -8.79
CA TYR A 372 -19.24 12.19 -8.69
C TYR A 372 -18.10 11.35 -8.10
N LEU A 373 -16.97 11.36 -8.78
CA LEU A 373 -15.70 10.82 -8.28
C LEU A 373 -14.65 11.93 -8.22
N ASP A 374 -14.12 12.15 -7.03
CA ASP A 374 -13.00 13.08 -6.85
C ASP A 374 -11.75 12.64 -7.63
N VAL A 375 -10.77 13.53 -7.71
CA VAL A 375 -9.54 13.31 -8.50
C VAL A 375 -8.78 12.08 -8.01
N GLU A 376 -8.69 11.87 -6.70
CA GLU A 376 -7.98 10.73 -6.12
C GLU A 376 -8.67 9.39 -6.43
N SER A 377 -9.99 9.35 -6.31
CA SER A 377 -10.78 8.18 -6.71
C SER A 377 -10.60 7.85 -8.21
N ARG A 378 -10.53 8.87 -9.07
CA ARG A 378 -10.30 8.67 -10.52
C ARG A 378 -8.91 8.16 -10.85
N LYS A 379 -7.88 8.50 -10.05
CA LYS A 379 -6.50 7.98 -10.24
C LYS A 379 -6.41 6.45 -10.14
N ASN A 380 -7.32 5.80 -9.45
CA ASN A 380 -7.36 4.33 -9.38
C ASN A 380 -7.53 3.69 -10.78
N SER A 381 -8.10 4.42 -11.75
CA SER A 381 -8.19 3.98 -13.15
C SER A 381 -6.82 3.70 -13.78
N ILE A 382 -5.76 4.32 -13.28
CA ILE A 382 -4.39 4.12 -13.77
C ILE A 382 -3.96 2.68 -13.59
N THR A 383 -4.20 2.09 -12.41
CA THR A 383 -3.86 0.68 -12.14
C THR A 383 -4.65 -0.27 -13.05
N TYR A 384 -5.96 -0.06 -13.20
CA TYR A 384 -6.78 -0.87 -14.09
C TYR A 384 -6.28 -0.81 -15.54
N ARG A 385 -6.08 0.39 -16.07
CA ARG A 385 -5.61 0.60 -17.44
C ARG A 385 -4.20 0.03 -17.65
N SER A 386 -3.29 0.24 -16.71
CA SER A 386 -1.93 -0.30 -16.78
C SER A 386 -1.93 -1.83 -16.87
N ASN A 387 -2.68 -2.50 -15.99
CA ASN A 387 -2.70 -3.96 -15.98
C ASN A 387 -3.39 -4.53 -17.23
N ILE A 388 -4.47 -3.89 -17.69
CA ILE A 388 -5.15 -4.30 -18.93
C ILE A 388 -4.28 -4.03 -20.16
N SER A 389 -3.59 -2.89 -20.23
CA SER A 389 -2.71 -2.60 -21.37
C SER A 389 -1.61 -3.65 -21.53
N ARG A 390 -1.06 -4.13 -20.43
CA ARG A 390 -0.08 -5.21 -20.44
C ARG A 390 -0.68 -6.53 -20.94
N LEU A 391 -1.90 -6.86 -20.51
CA LEU A 391 -2.64 -8.03 -21.04
C LEU A 391 -2.91 -7.88 -22.53
N VAL A 392 -3.33 -6.70 -22.99
CA VAL A 392 -3.58 -6.41 -24.41
C VAL A 392 -2.31 -6.61 -25.24
N ASN A 393 -1.17 -6.07 -24.78
CA ASN A 393 0.11 -6.28 -25.45
C ASN A 393 0.48 -7.76 -25.53
N GLN A 394 0.32 -8.51 -24.46
CA GLN A 394 0.58 -9.95 -24.43
C GLN A 394 -0.32 -10.70 -25.43
N LEU A 395 -1.61 -10.35 -25.50
CA LEU A 395 -2.55 -10.97 -26.44
C LEU A 395 -2.21 -10.65 -27.91
N ILE A 396 -1.71 -9.41 -28.17
CA ILE A 396 -1.24 -9.03 -29.49
C ILE A 396 0.00 -9.84 -29.89
N ASP A 397 0.96 -10.01 -28.98
CA ASP A 397 2.16 -10.82 -29.21
C ASP A 397 1.82 -12.30 -29.47
N GLU A 398 0.75 -12.79 -28.87
CA GLU A 398 0.18 -14.14 -29.09
C GLU A 398 -0.70 -14.21 -30.35
N ASN A 399 -0.86 -13.12 -31.12
CA ASN A 399 -1.77 -12.99 -32.26
C ASN A 399 -3.26 -13.22 -31.92
N ASN A 400 -3.66 -13.02 -30.66
CA ASN A 400 -5.05 -13.12 -30.19
C ASN A 400 -5.76 -11.76 -30.25
N PHE A 401 -5.88 -11.19 -31.43
CA PHE A 401 -6.41 -9.85 -31.66
C PHE A 401 -7.89 -9.71 -31.25
N LEU A 402 -8.66 -10.79 -31.33
CA LEU A 402 -10.09 -10.76 -30.98
C LEU A 402 -10.29 -10.48 -29.47
N GLU A 403 -9.58 -11.21 -28.62
CA GLU A 403 -9.67 -10.99 -27.17
C GLU A 403 -8.98 -9.68 -26.76
N ALA A 404 -7.88 -9.30 -27.41
CA ALA A 404 -7.23 -7.99 -27.19
C ALA A 404 -8.22 -6.84 -27.41
N LYS A 405 -8.93 -6.86 -28.56
CA LYS A 405 -9.95 -5.85 -28.87
C LYS A 405 -11.10 -5.88 -27.87
N LYS A 406 -11.64 -7.05 -27.54
CA LYS A 406 -12.76 -7.21 -26.59
C LYS A 406 -12.44 -6.61 -25.22
N ILE A 407 -11.26 -6.92 -24.66
CA ILE A 407 -10.83 -6.40 -23.35
C ILE A 407 -10.55 -4.88 -23.40
N THR A 408 -10.02 -4.39 -24.54
CA THR A 408 -9.87 -2.96 -24.79
C THR A 408 -11.22 -2.24 -24.76
N ASP A 409 -12.20 -2.75 -25.53
CA ASP A 409 -13.56 -2.19 -25.57
C ASP A 409 -14.22 -2.20 -24.18
N GLU A 410 -14.06 -3.26 -23.41
CA GLU A 410 -14.58 -3.35 -22.04
C GLU A 410 -13.92 -2.34 -21.09
N CYS A 411 -12.62 -2.22 -21.14
CA CYS A 411 -11.89 -1.24 -20.35
C CYS A 411 -12.33 0.19 -20.67
N MET A 412 -12.41 0.54 -21.96
CA MET A 412 -12.77 1.89 -22.39
C MET A 412 -14.25 2.21 -22.12
N LYS A 413 -15.12 1.22 -22.12
CA LYS A 413 -16.53 1.37 -21.72
C LYS A 413 -16.66 1.71 -20.23
N ASN A 414 -15.88 1.06 -19.38
CA ASN A 414 -15.94 1.26 -17.93
C ASN A 414 -15.10 2.44 -17.44
N LEU A 415 -14.02 2.75 -18.14
CA LEU A 415 -13.11 3.85 -17.81
C LEU A 415 -12.98 4.83 -18.99
N PRO A 416 -14.07 5.52 -19.36
CA PRO A 416 -14.07 6.40 -20.52
C PRO A 416 -13.17 7.64 -20.33
N THR A 417 -12.58 8.13 -21.42
CA THR A 417 -11.60 9.23 -21.39
C THR A 417 -12.19 10.58 -20.96
N ASN A 418 -13.47 10.83 -21.24
CA ASN A 418 -14.15 12.05 -20.80
C ASN A 418 -14.24 12.17 -19.27
N LYS A 419 -14.32 11.04 -18.54
CA LYS A 419 -14.38 10.99 -17.07
C LYS A 419 -13.00 10.84 -16.43
N TYR A 420 -12.15 9.97 -16.99
CA TYR A 420 -10.87 9.60 -16.40
C TYR A 420 -9.65 10.26 -17.04
N GLY A 421 -9.84 11.04 -18.10
CA GLY A 421 -8.75 11.69 -18.84
C GLY A 421 -7.91 10.72 -19.67
N TYR A 422 -6.96 11.27 -20.39
CA TYR A 422 -6.10 10.50 -21.29
C TYR A 422 -4.97 9.77 -20.56
N TYR A 423 -4.50 10.23 -19.44
CA TYR A 423 -3.33 9.70 -18.77
C TYR A 423 -2.49 8.74 -19.64
N THR A 424 -1.21 8.74 -19.56
CA THR A 424 -0.20 8.12 -20.44
C THR A 424 -0.40 6.64 -20.85
N LEU A 425 -1.49 6.00 -20.44
CA LEU A 425 -1.74 4.57 -20.61
C LEU A 425 -2.76 4.23 -21.71
N LEU A 426 -3.05 5.16 -22.62
CA LEU A 426 -3.97 4.90 -23.74
C LEU A 426 -3.30 4.39 -25.00
N GLU A 427 -1.99 4.60 -25.17
CA GLU A 427 -1.26 4.20 -26.37
C GLU A 427 -1.39 2.69 -26.69
N PRO A 428 -1.23 1.77 -25.72
CA PRO A 428 -1.43 0.34 -25.99
C PRO A 428 -2.84 0.01 -26.48
N PHE A 429 -3.86 0.71 -25.97
CA PHE A 429 -5.24 0.52 -26.41
C PHE A 429 -5.48 1.01 -27.82
N ILE A 430 -4.82 2.10 -28.22
CA ILE A 430 -4.89 2.60 -29.61
C ILE A 430 -4.24 1.61 -30.55
N ASN A 431 -3.11 1.03 -30.16
CA ASN A 431 -2.38 0.05 -30.96
C ASN A 431 -3.12 -1.29 -31.11
N SER A 432 -4.10 -1.58 -30.25
CA SER A 432 -4.93 -2.78 -30.34
C SER A 432 -6.03 -2.72 -31.39
N TYR A 433 -6.29 -1.54 -31.98
CA TYR A 433 -7.24 -1.32 -33.07
C TYR A 433 -6.56 -1.32 -34.45
#